data_0a1e44b1904226c82acd18fc2acccef1
#
_entry.id   0a1e44b1904226c82acd18fc2acccef1
#
_cell.length_a   1.000
_cell.length_b   1.000
_cell.length_c   1.000
_cell.angle_alpha   90.00
_cell.angle_beta   90.00
_cell.angle_gamma   90.00
#
_symmetry.space_group_name_H-M   'P 1'
#
loop_
_entity.id
_entity.type
_entity.pdbx_description
1 polymer ?
#
loop_
_entity_poly.entity_id
_entity_poly.type
_entity_poly.pdbx_seq_one_letter_code
_entity_poly.pdbx_strand_id
1 'polypeptide(L)'
;MNCPPIAIFASDDPLIKNERSQAVIASARKALPDAQFMIFTNSDFQTTGDANLKALENELIDPGLFGGDRIIKIYLKEMNKTAAQVLMLIAQRIRQGVVIVVDLPRIQATYAKLPAKPFQALDKKTSALKTVSEAAISFIKGRGGILEIIYPPEGDDLVRWIIERAQKQKLGCSKECAQYIAANFDGNLVSIAQTLELISMTSPNVMLTPQLLDSCASQDSRFTGFEIAEAILNGNGTRALNALNTLCQGSSALAETTAQVISQLDNALSAIVATKHSNPAGMDYRARTAFFSSLGIRSLNMQKAVTTAAFKMPDHLYDYLSEELSKASKFWSTFRFDQALQALQNMCAAVMNFDVMAFKPLRDF
;
A
#
# COMPACT_ATOMS: atom_id res chain seq x y z
N MET A 1 4.27 30.95 -1.29
CA MET A 1 4.81 29.94 -2.23
C MET A 1 4.00 30.06 -3.52
N ASN A 2 4.65 30.28 -4.66
CA ASN A 2 3.94 30.27 -5.94
C ASN A 2 3.45 28.84 -6.21
N CYS A 3 2.14 28.67 -6.40
CA CYS A 3 1.56 27.41 -6.80
C CYS A 3 2.06 27.04 -8.21
N PRO A 4 2.68 25.89 -8.46
CA PRO A 4 3.09 25.50 -9.79
C PRO A 4 1.86 25.25 -10.67
N PRO A 5 1.87 25.65 -11.94
CA PRO A 5 0.74 25.41 -12.83
C PRO A 5 0.50 23.92 -13.09
N ILE A 6 1.57 23.12 -13.02
CA ILE A 6 1.50 21.67 -13.16
C ILE A 6 2.40 21.03 -12.10
N ALA A 7 1.86 20.09 -11.32
CA ALA A 7 2.61 19.28 -10.39
C ALA A 7 2.41 17.80 -10.68
N ILE A 8 3.50 17.07 -10.88
CA ILE A 8 3.48 15.62 -11.10
C ILE A 8 4.13 14.95 -9.90
N PHE A 9 3.40 14.06 -9.24
CA PHE A 9 3.90 13.26 -8.11
C PHE A 9 3.96 11.78 -8.51
N ALA A 10 5.13 11.20 -8.44
CA ALA A 10 5.37 9.80 -8.80
C ALA A 10 5.86 9.03 -7.57
N SER A 11 5.05 8.08 -7.09
CA SER A 11 5.37 7.23 -5.94
C SER A 11 4.55 5.96 -5.95
N ASP A 12 5.10 4.87 -5.38
CA ASP A 12 4.34 3.66 -5.10
C ASP A 12 3.56 3.78 -3.77
N ASP A 13 4.01 4.66 -2.87
CA ASP A 13 3.30 4.91 -1.61
C ASP A 13 2.13 5.89 -1.81
N PRO A 14 0.89 5.46 -1.50
CA PRO A 14 -0.30 6.28 -1.72
C PRO A 14 -0.43 7.44 -0.72
N LEU A 15 0.06 7.27 0.53
CA LEU A 15 -0.09 8.29 1.57
C LEU A 15 0.73 9.54 1.23
N ILE A 16 2.04 9.37 1.04
CA ILE A 16 2.94 10.51 0.79
C ILE A 16 2.56 11.20 -0.52
N LYS A 17 2.25 10.43 -1.56
CA LYS A 17 1.79 10.96 -2.84
C LYS A 17 0.54 11.82 -2.67
N ASN A 18 -0.47 11.30 -1.95
CA ASN A 18 -1.69 12.04 -1.69
C ASN A 18 -1.45 13.31 -0.87
N GLU A 19 -0.63 13.24 0.18
CA GLU A 19 -0.29 14.41 1.01
C GLU A 19 0.39 15.52 0.19
N ARG A 20 1.33 15.17 -0.67
CA ARG A 20 1.98 16.14 -1.59
C ARG A 20 0.99 16.76 -2.55
N SER A 21 0.12 15.95 -3.13
CA SER A 21 -0.93 16.40 -4.03
C SER A 21 -1.92 17.34 -3.34
N GLN A 22 -2.38 16.97 -2.15
CA GLN A 22 -3.32 17.80 -1.37
C GLN A 22 -2.70 19.14 -0.95
N ALA A 23 -1.40 19.16 -0.63
CA ALA A 23 -0.70 20.41 -0.32
C ALA A 23 -0.70 21.39 -1.50
N VAL A 24 -0.48 20.90 -2.73
CA VAL A 24 -0.56 21.73 -3.94
C VAL A 24 -1.99 22.16 -4.22
N ILE A 25 -2.98 21.25 -4.10
CA ILE A 25 -4.40 21.58 -4.28
C ILE A 25 -4.85 22.64 -3.26
N ALA A 26 -4.45 22.52 -2.00
CA ALA A 26 -4.76 23.51 -0.97
C ALA A 26 -4.13 24.88 -1.28
N SER A 27 -2.92 24.90 -1.80
CA SER A 27 -2.25 26.13 -2.26
C SER A 27 -2.95 26.72 -3.48
N ALA A 28 -3.38 25.88 -4.43
CA ALA A 28 -4.13 26.30 -5.61
C ALA A 28 -5.50 26.91 -5.25
N ARG A 29 -6.23 26.29 -4.32
CA ARG A 29 -7.52 26.83 -3.82
C ARG A 29 -7.38 28.19 -3.14
N LYS A 30 -6.24 28.45 -2.49
CA LYS A 30 -5.96 29.80 -1.94
C LYS A 30 -5.66 30.83 -3.02
N ALA A 31 -4.99 30.41 -4.09
CA ALA A 31 -4.63 31.30 -5.21
C ALA A 31 -5.82 31.51 -6.17
N LEU A 32 -6.69 30.54 -6.30
CA LEU A 32 -7.84 30.48 -7.21
C LEU A 32 -9.09 30.07 -6.41
N PRO A 33 -9.70 30.99 -5.61
CA PRO A 33 -10.78 30.63 -4.69
C PRO A 33 -12.05 30.11 -5.38
N ASP A 34 -12.35 30.62 -6.57
CA ASP A 34 -13.55 30.27 -7.35
C ASP A 34 -13.31 29.17 -8.37
N ALA A 35 -12.12 28.54 -8.35
CA ALA A 35 -11.76 27.50 -9.30
C ALA A 35 -12.63 26.24 -9.11
N GLN A 36 -13.16 25.73 -10.21
CA GLN A 36 -13.84 24.45 -10.23
C GLN A 36 -12.83 23.33 -10.05
N PHE A 37 -13.13 22.39 -9.14
CA PHE A 37 -12.30 21.22 -8.90
C PHE A 37 -12.81 20.02 -9.69
N MET A 38 -11.94 19.43 -10.48
CA MET A 38 -12.26 18.28 -11.33
C MET A 38 -11.28 17.14 -11.11
N ILE A 39 -11.76 15.93 -11.25
CA ILE A 39 -10.95 14.71 -11.12
C ILE A 39 -11.07 13.91 -12.41
N PHE A 40 -9.94 13.50 -12.95
CA PHE A 40 -9.84 12.53 -14.03
C PHE A 40 -9.09 11.29 -13.53
N THR A 41 -9.58 10.15 -13.92
CA THR A 41 -8.98 8.85 -13.58
C THR A 41 -8.50 8.15 -14.85
N ASN A 42 -7.74 7.10 -14.71
CA ASN A 42 -7.27 6.34 -15.86
C ASN A 42 -8.40 5.79 -16.73
N SER A 43 -9.58 5.51 -16.15
CA SER A 43 -10.77 5.04 -16.88
C SER A 43 -11.36 6.09 -17.82
N ASP A 44 -11.23 7.37 -17.50
CA ASP A 44 -11.76 8.46 -18.33
C ASP A 44 -11.01 8.60 -19.66
N PHE A 45 -9.79 8.06 -19.72
CA PHE A 45 -8.93 8.08 -20.90
C PHE A 45 -8.93 6.77 -21.69
N GLN A 46 -9.54 5.70 -21.16
CA GLN A 46 -9.53 4.38 -21.80
C GLN A 46 -10.61 4.30 -22.90
N THR A 47 -10.17 3.91 -24.09
CA THR A 47 -11.03 3.54 -25.20
C THR A 47 -10.40 2.37 -25.98
N THR A 48 -11.19 1.69 -26.81
CA THR A 48 -10.66 0.72 -27.80
C THR A 48 -9.87 1.48 -28.87
N GLY A 49 -8.57 1.69 -28.62
CA GLY A 49 -7.69 2.40 -29.55
C GLY A 49 -6.86 3.50 -28.89
N ASP A 50 -6.90 4.71 -29.45
CA ASP A 50 -6.20 5.86 -28.88
C ASP A 50 -6.93 6.43 -27.65
N ALA A 51 -6.19 7.06 -26.74
CA ALA A 51 -6.76 7.65 -25.53
C ALA A 51 -7.83 8.70 -25.85
N ASN A 52 -8.95 8.65 -25.13
CA ASN A 52 -9.99 9.69 -25.23
C ASN A 52 -9.56 10.92 -24.42
N LEU A 53 -8.96 11.88 -25.07
CA LEU A 53 -8.48 13.10 -24.43
C LEU A 53 -9.46 14.26 -24.52
N LYS A 54 -10.58 14.11 -25.24
CA LYS A 54 -11.51 15.22 -25.54
C LYS A 54 -12.07 15.91 -24.30
N ALA A 55 -12.43 15.14 -23.26
CA ALA A 55 -12.96 15.70 -22.02
C ALA A 55 -11.94 16.59 -21.34
N LEU A 56 -10.69 16.11 -21.19
CA LEU A 56 -9.60 16.89 -20.61
C LEU A 56 -9.23 18.08 -21.51
N GLU A 57 -9.18 17.89 -22.82
CA GLU A 57 -8.87 18.95 -23.77
C GLU A 57 -9.89 20.11 -23.70
N ASN A 58 -11.18 19.80 -23.60
CA ASN A 58 -12.22 20.80 -23.45
C ASN A 58 -12.01 21.65 -22.20
N GLU A 59 -11.67 21.05 -21.05
CA GLU A 59 -11.40 21.78 -19.81
C GLU A 59 -10.14 22.65 -19.89
N LEU A 60 -9.19 22.29 -20.74
CA LEU A 60 -7.96 23.06 -20.93
C LEU A 60 -8.11 24.20 -21.93
N ILE A 61 -8.99 24.07 -22.96
CA ILE A 61 -9.15 25.02 -24.03
C ILE A 61 -10.28 26.01 -23.75
N ASP A 62 -11.44 25.49 -23.31
CA ASP A 62 -12.66 26.29 -23.18
C ASP A 62 -12.94 26.61 -21.71
N PRO A 63 -12.81 27.93 -21.32
CA PRO A 63 -13.20 28.33 -19.97
C PRO A 63 -14.72 28.31 -19.75
N GLY A 64 -15.53 27.96 -20.77
CA GLY A 64 -16.99 28.04 -20.73
C GLY A 64 -17.51 29.47 -20.84
N LEU A 65 -18.84 29.62 -20.95
CA LEU A 65 -19.54 30.93 -21.08
C LEU A 65 -19.27 31.90 -19.91
N PHE A 66 -18.87 31.36 -18.76
CA PHE A 66 -18.64 32.16 -17.53
C PHE A 66 -17.15 32.25 -17.15
N GLY A 67 -16.24 31.81 -18.01
CA GLY A 67 -14.79 31.87 -17.86
C GLY A 67 -14.34 31.57 -16.43
N GLY A 68 -13.77 30.43 -16.14
CA GLY A 68 -13.43 30.09 -14.77
C GLY A 68 -12.05 29.42 -14.62
N ASP A 69 -11.47 29.63 -13.47
CA ASP A 69 -10.28 28.93 -13.06
C ASP A 69 -10.59 27.44 -12.84
N ARG A 70 -9.58 26.60 -13.01
CA ARG A 70 -9.72 25.15 -12.87
C ARG A 70 -8.60 24.58 -11.99
N ILE A 71 -8.97 23.66 -11.11
CA ILE A 71 -8.01 22.80 -10.42
C ILE A 71 -8.32 21.36 -10.86
N ILE A 72 -7.42 20.75 -11.58
CA ILE A 72 -7.63 19.44 -12.19
C ILE A 72 -6.70 18.43 -11.54
N LYS A 73 -7.27 17.38 -10.93
CA LYS A 73 -6.54 16.24 -10.39
C LYS A 73 -6.63 15.05 -11.35
N ILE A 74 -5.50 14.46 -11.71
CA ILE A 74 -5.44 13.33 -12.64
C ILE A 74 -4.74 12.15 -11.97
N TYR A 75 -5.39 10.99 -11.99
CA TYR A 75 -4.82 9.73 -11.50
C TYR A 75 -4.48 8.82 -12.68
N LEU A 76 -3.21 8.49 -12.84
CA LEU A 76 -2.73 7.56 -13.86
C LEU A 76 -2.13 6.32 -13.21
N LYS A 77 -2.56 5.13 -13.64
CA LYS A 77 -2.15 3.84 -13.04
C LYS A 77 -0.74 3.41 -13.44
N GLU A 78 -0.25 3.89 -14.58
CA GLU A 78 1.05 3.49 -15.14
C GLU A 78 1.54 4.55 -16.14
N MET A 79 2.85 4.56 -16.41
CA MET A 79 3.43 5.40 -17.45
C MET A 79 3.37 4.65 -18.80
N ASN A 80 2.18 4.59 -19.40
CA ASN A 80 1.90 3.98 -20.68
C ASN A 80 1.68 5.02 -21.80
N LYS A 81 1.28 4.58 -22.99
CA LYS A 81 0.99 5.45 -24.14
C LYS A 81 -0.08 6.50 -23.80
N THR A 82 -1.13 6.10 -23.11
CA THR A 82 -2.20 7.00 -22.66
C THR A 82 -1.67 8.08 -21.71
N ALA A 83 -0.90 7.70 -20.71
CA ALA A 83 -0.29 8.66 -19.78
C ALA A 83 0.63 9.65 -20.50
N ALA A 84 1.45 9.17 -21.44
CA ALA A 84 2.32 10.04 -22.24
C ALA A 84 1.52 11.03 -23.09
N GLN A 85 0.40 10.61 -23.68
CA GLN A 85 -0.53 11.47 -24.45
C GLN A 85 -1.22 12.51 -23.56
N VAL A 86 -1.69 12.11 -22.36
CA VAL A 86 -2.27 13.03 -21.36
C VAL A 86 -1.23 14.10 -20.96
N LEU A 87 -0.01 13.70 -20.61
CA LEU A 87 1.04 14.64 -20.24
C LEU A 87 1.43 15.57 -21.39
N MET A 88 1.45 15.07 -22.62
CA MET A 88 1.72 15.88 -23.80
C MET A 88 0.61 16.91 -24.05
N LEU A 89 -0.67 16.52 -23.92
CA LEU A 89 -1.79 17.44 -24.04
C LEU A 89 -1.72 18.55 -22.96
N ILE A 90 -1.43 18.19 -21.71
CA ILE A 90 -1.25 19.15 -20.62
C ILE A 90 -0.14 20.14 -20.96
N ALA A 91 1.04 19.68 -21.41
CA ALA A 91 2.16 20.52 -21.77
C ALA A 91 1.82 21.48 -22.92
N GLN A 92 0.99 21.03 -23.87
CA GLN A 92 0.57 21.82 -25.03
C GLN A 92 -0.48 22.87 -24.68
N ARG A 93 -1.46 22.52 -23.85
CA ARG A 93 -2.71 23.28 -23.68
C ARG A 93 -2.83 24.03 -22.35
N ILE A 94 -1.89 23.86 -21.41
CA ILE A 94 -1.95 24.57 -20.13
C ILE A 94 -2.06 26.08 -20.34
N ARG A 95 -2.97 26.71 -19.64
CA ARG A 95 -3.22 28.14 -19.68
C ARG A 95 -3.21 28.75 -18.29
N GLN A 96 -3.22 30.07 -18.23
CA GLN A 96 -3.40 30.82 -16.99
C GLN A 96 -4.76 30.51 -16.36
N GLY A 97 -4.85 30.47 -15.04
CA GLY A 97 -6.07 30.11 -14.29
C GLY A 97 -6.32 28.59 -14.20
N VAL A 98 -5.40 27.76 -14.68
CA VAL A 98 -5.50 26.29 -14.54
C VAL A 98 -4.33 25.75 -13.76
N VAL A 99 -4.64 24.97 -12.72
CA VAL A 99 -3.65 24.20 -11.95
C VAL A 99 -3.93 22.71 -12.11
N ILE A 100 -2.92 21.94 -12.49
CA ILE A 100 -3.06 20.50 -12.73
C ILE A 100 -2.15 19.74 -11.78
N VAL A 101 -2.71 18.74 -11.11
CA VAL A 101 -1.96 17.83 -10.24
C VAL A 101 -2.13 16.42 -10.78
N VAL A 102 -1.00 15.77 -11.12
CA VAL A 102 -0.98 14.43 -11.69
C VAL A 102 -0.33 13.46 -10.71
N ASP A 103 -1.02 12.39 -10.37
CA ASP A 103 -0.49 11.26 -9.61
C ASP A 103 -0.12 10.12 -10.55
N LEU A 104 1.13 9.68 -10.44
CA LEU A 104 1.70 8.54 -11.16
C LEU A 104 2.22 7.48 -10.18
N PRO A 105 2.32 6.21 -10.58
CA PRO A 105 3.19 5.27 -9.90
C PRO A 105 4.65 5.69 -10.01
N ARG A 106 5.54 5.05 -9.28
CA ARG A 106 6.97 5.34 -9.36
C ARG A 106 7.48 5.18 -10.79
N ILE A 107 8.21 6.16 -11.26
CA ILE A 107 8.88 6.18 -12.55
C ILE A 107 10.39 6.22 -12.37
N GLN A 108 11.14 6.04 -13.43
CA GLN A 108 12.61 6.04 -13.38
C GLN A 108 13.14 7.41 -12.93
N ALA A 109 14.17 7.41 -12.07
CA ALA A 109 14.81 8.62 -11.56
C ALA A 109 15.39 9.52 -12.66
N THR A 110 15.67 8.97 -13.83
CA THR A 110 16.15 9.72 -15.01
C THR A 110 15.18 10.82 -15.44
N TYR A 111 13.86 10.63 -15.26
CA TYR A 111 12.85 11.63 -15.59
C TYR A 111 12.98 12.91 -14.75
N ALA A 112 13.41 12.79 -13.48
CA ALA A 112 13.65 13.96 -12.64
C ALA A 112 14.79 14.83 -13.14
N LYS A 113 15.76 14.25 -13.85
CA LYS A 113 16.96 14.93 -14.39
C LYS A 113 16.74 15.59 -15.75
N LEU A 114 15.58 15.38 -16.39
CA LEU A 114 15.29 15.96 -17.68
C LEU A 114 15.27 17.49 -17.60
N PRO A 115 15.89 18.18 -18.59
CA PRO A 115 15.92 19.62 -18.64
C PRO A 115 14.55 20.21 -18.98
N ALA A 116 14.28 21.40 -18.51
CA ALA A 116 13.15 22.18 -18.97
C ALA A 116 13.34 22.62 -20.44
N LYS A 117 12.34 22.40 -21.28
CA LYS A 117 12.36 22.77 -22.69
C LYS A 117 11.08 23.50 -23.08
N PRO A 118 11.12 24.49 -24.00
CA PRO A 118 9.90 25.04 -24.57
C PRO A 118 9.11 23.95 -25.29
N PHE A 119 7.79 24.08 -25.32
CA PHE A 119 6.95 23.12 -26.03
C PHE A 119 7.30 23.12 -27.53
N GLN A 120 7.47 21.92 -28.07
CA GLN A 120 7.70 21.70 -29.50
C GLN A 120 6.88 20.48 -29.94
N ALA A 121 6.14 20.61 -31.03
CA ALA A 121 5.41 19.50 -31.59
C ALA A 121 6.40 18.40 -32.01
N LEU A 122 6.09 17.16 -31.62
CA LEU A 122 6.89 16.01 -32.06
C LEU A 122 6.49 15.60 -33.46
N ASP A 123 7.46 15.08 -34.22
CA ASP A 123 7.19 14.51 -35.52
C ASP A 123 6.18 13.37 -35.43
N LYS A 124 5.26 13.27 -36.39
CA LYS A 124 4.22 12.24 -36.43
C LYS A 124 4.79 10.81 -36.40
N LYS A 125 6.05 10.63 -36.76
CA LYS A 125 6.76 9.34 -36.72
C LYS A 125 7.29 8.97 -35.31
N THR A 126 7.33 9.93 -34.38
CA THR A 126 7.86 9.71 -33.01
C THR A 126 6.75 9.07 -32.17
N SER A 127 6.78 7.76 -32.06
CA SER A 127 5.80 6.95 -31.33
C SER A 127 6.36 6.17 -30.13
N ALA A 128 7.68 6.19 -29.96
CA ALA A 128 8.32 5.47 -28.86
C ALA A 128 7.90 6.08 -27.51
N LEU A 129 7.30 5.27 -26.64
CA LEU A 129 6.77 5.68 -25.34
C LEU A 129 7.78 6.50 -24.53
N LYS A 130 9.01 6.03 -24.43
CA LYS A 130 10.06 6.69 -23.66
C LYS A 130 10.31 8.11 -24.19
N THR A 131 10.48 8.28 -25.50
CA THR A 131 10.76 9.58 -26.14
C THR A 131 9.61 10.56 -25.94
N VAL A 132 8.37 10.10 -26.10
CA VAL A 132 7.17 10.95 -25.90
C VAL A 132 7.03 11.36 -24.45
N SER A 133 7.24 10.43 -23.51
CA SER A 133 7.17 10.71 -22.06
C SER A 133 8.25 11.67 -21.60
N GLU A 134 9.49 11.49 -22.06
CA GLU A 134 10.62 12.38 -21.74
C GLU A 134 10.39 13.79 -22.29
N ALA A 135 9.90 13.89 -23.53
CA ALA A 135 9.54 15.17 -24.14
C ALA A 135 8.41 15.87 -23.38
N ALA A 136 7.32 15.15 -23.07
CA ALA A 136 6.20 15.71 -22.32
C ALA A 136 6.63 16.29 -20.98
N ILE A 137 7.43 15.54 -20.19
CA ILE A 137 7.94 16.00 -18.91
C ILE A 137 8.87 17.21 -19.07
N SER A 138 9.76 17.21 -20.08
CA SER A 138 10.63 18.36 -20.36
C SER A 138 9.82 19.62 -20.72
N PHE A 139 8.76 19.47 -21.49
CA PHE A 139 7.87 20.58 -21.87
C PHE A 139 7.05 21.08 -20.67
N ILE A 140 6.56 20.16 -19.81
CA ILE A 140 5.87 20.54 -18.57
C ILE A 140 6.79 21.38 -17.68
N LYS A 141 8.04 20.96 -17.50
CA LYS A 141 9.05 21.76 -16.77
C LYS A 141 9.29 23.12 -17.43
N GLY A 142 9.32 23.18 -18.76
CA GLY A 142 9.46 24.42 -19.53
C GLY A 142 8.29 25.39 -19.35
N ARG A 143 7.12 24.89 -18.93
CA ARG A 143 5.93 25.68 -18.55
C ARG A 143 5.88 26.04 -17.06
N GLY A 144 6.95 25.81 -16.30
CA GLY A 144 7.00 26.06 -14.85
C GLY A 144 6.40 24.94 -14.01
N GLY A 145 6.11 23.79 -14.63
CA GLY A 145 5.65 22.60 -13.90
C GLY A 145 6.78 21.90 -13.15
N ILE A 146 6.41 21.12 -12.14
CA ILE A 146 7.33 20.32 -11.31
C ILE A 146 7.05 18.83 -11.48
N LEU A 147 8.11 18.04 -11.36
CA LEU A 147 8.04 16.58 -11.19
C LEU A 147 8.80 16.22 -9.91
N GLU A 148 8.11 15.57 -8.98
CA GLU A 148 8.69 15.01 -7.77
C GLU A 148 8.53 13.47 -7.80
N ILE A 149 9.66 12.76 -7.74
CA ILE A 149 9.69 11.30 -7.58
C ILE A 149 9.93 11.04 -6.10
N ILE A 150 8.94 10.44 -5.43
CA ILE A 150 8.93 10.29 -3.99
C ILE A 150 9.18 8.82 -3.66
N TYR A 151 10.20 8.58 -2.86
CA TYR A 151 10.51 7.27 -2.30
C TYR A 151 9.95 7.20 -0.88
N PRO A 152 9.23 6.14 -0.53
CA PRO A 152 8.81 5.95 0.86
C PRO A 152 10.06 5.85 1.76
N PRO A 153 10.00 6.40 2.99
CA PRO A 153 11.10 6.29 3.93
C PRO A 153 11.30 4.83 4.35
N GLU A 154 12.56 4.40 4.48
CA GLU A 154 12.95 3.06 4.92
C GLU A 154 14.00 3.16 6.03
N GLY A 155 14.14 2.10 6.84
CA GLY A 155 15.14 2.04 7.90
C GLY A 155 15.08 3.22 8.88
N ASP A 156 16.20 3.91 9.09
CA ASP A 156 16.28 5.05 10.01
C ASP A 156 15.47 6.26 9.54
N ASP A 157 15.26 6.43 8.24
CA ASP A 157 14.40 7.49 7.69
C ASP A 157 12.93 7.24 8.03
N LEU A 158 12.47 5.98 8.04
CA LEU A 158 11.14 5.60 8.50
C LEU A 158 10.95 5.90 9.98
N VAL A 159 11.93 5.56 10.81
CA VAL A 159 11.90 5.86 12.25
C VAL A 159 11.79 7.38 12.49
N ARG A 160 12.56 8.18 11.75
CA ARG A 160 12.51 9.64 11.82
C ARG A 160 11.15 10.17 11.39
N TRP A 161 10.62 9.66 10.28
CA TRP A 161 9.30 10.05 9.76
C TRP A 161 8.18 9.75 10.77
N ILE A 162 8.24 8.61 11.47
CA ILE A 162 7.26 8.24 12.51
C ILE A 162 7.32 9.24 13.66
N ILE A 163 8.52 9.59 14.15
CA ILE A 163 8.70 10.55 15.24
C ILE A 163 8.14 11.91 14.83
N GLU A 164 8.51 12.43 13.67
CA GLU A 164 8.03 13.71 13.16
C GLU A 164 6.50 13.73 13.00
N ARG A 165 5.92 12.62 12.55
CA ARG A 165 4.47 12.50 12.38
C ARG A 165 3.75 12.47 13.71
N ALA A 166 4.24 11.71 14.68
CA ALA A 166 3.71 11.71 16.05
C ALA A 166 3.75 13.11 16.67
N GLN A 167 4.87 13.83 16.54
CA GLN A 167 5.01 15.19 17.03
C GLN A 167 4.01 16.17 16.39
N LYS A 168 3.76 16.06 15.07
CA LYS A 168 2.73 16.88 14.39
C LYS A 168 1.33 16.64 14.96
N GLN A 169 1.08 15.45 15.48
CA GLN A 169 -0.19 15.08 16.12
C GLN A 169 -0.16 15.29 17.65
N LYS A 170 0.86 15.97 18.16
CA LYS A 170 1.07 16.24 19.61
C LYS A 170 1.21 14.98 20.44
N LEU A 171 1.73 13.90 19.86
CA LEU A 171 2.06 12.66 20.56
C LEU A 171 3.56 12.62 20.86
N GLY A 172 3.92 12.16 22.08
CA GLY A 172 5.30 11.85 22.41
C GLY A 172 5.68 10.50 21.79
N CYS A 173 6.85 10.42 21.14
CA CYS A 173 7.35 9.17 20.55
C CYS A 173 8.85 9.05 20.76
N SER A 174 9.29 8.06 21.54
CA SER A 174 10.71 7.74 21.67
C SER A 174 11.24 7.02 20.43
N LYS A 175 12.56 6.98 20.26
CA LYS A 175 13.19 6.27 19.16
C LYS A 175 12.87 4.77 19.20
N GLU A 176 12.89 4.19 20.40
CA GLU A 176 12.58 2.77 20.63
C GLU A 176 11.12 2.47 20.26
N CYS A 177 10.19 3.35 20.62
CA CYS A 177 8.78 3.21 20.25
C CYS A 177 8.58 3.36 18.73
N ALA A 178 9.27 4.29 18.08
CA ALA A 178 9.22 4.44 16.63
C ALA A 178 9.80 3.22 15.89
N GLN A 179 10.87 2.62 16.41
CA GLN A 179 11.41 1.37 15.90
C GLN A 179 10.43 0.21 16.07
N TYR A 180 9.74 0.15 17.21
CA TYR A 180 8.67 -0.81 17.44
C TYR A 180 7.55 -0.67 16.43
N ILE A 181 7.09 0.57 16.16
CA ILE A 181 6.07 0.87 15.14
C ILE A 181 6.57 0.43 13.76
N ALA A 182 7.79 0.82 13.37
CA ALA A 182 8.36 0.47 12.08
C ALA A 182 8.41 -1.04 11.84
N ALA A 183 8.76 -1.81 12.88
CA ALA A 183 8.84 -3.26 12.82
C ALA A 183 7.46 -3.95 12.75
N ASN A 184 6.45 -3.40 13.43
CA ASN A 184 5.12 -4.02 13.49
C ASN A 184 4.22 -3.65 12.30
N PHE A 185 4.44 -2.51 11.66
CA PHE A 185 3.64 -2.07 10.51
C PHE A 185 4.31 -2.33 9.15
N ASP A 186 5.47 -2.98 9.13
CA ASP A 186 6.21 -3.38 7.91
C ASP A 186 6.35 -2.26 6.85
N GLY A 187 6.55 -1.03 7.33
CA GLY A 187 6.67 0.13 6.44
C GLY A 187 5.36 0.61 5.80
N ASN A 188 4.20 0.07 6.22
CA ASN A 188 2.90 0.55 5.76
C ASN A 188 2.58 1.93 6.36
N LEU A 189 2.96 2.99 5.63
CA LEU A 189 2.82 4.37 6.09
C LEU A 189 1.36 4.78 6.32
N VAL A 190 0.42 4.22 5.55
CA VAL A 190 -1.02 4.48 5.71
C VAL A 190 -1.49 3.98 7.07
N SER A 191 -1.17 2.73 7.41
CA SER A 191 -1.56 2.13 8.68
C SER A 191 -0.90 2.83 9.86
N ILE A 192 0.38 3.17 9.76
CA ILE A 192 1.08 3.97 10.79
C ILE A 192 0.38 5.31 11.00
N ALA A 193 0.10 6.02 9.91
CA ALA A 193 -0.54 7.34 9.98
C ALA A 193 -1.92 7.27 10.63
N GLN A 194 -2.74 6.30 10.23
CA GLN A 194 -4.08 6.09 10.77
C GLN A 194 -4.05 5.73 12.27
N THR A 195 -3.12 4.86 12.68
CA THR A 195 -2.96 4.48 14.09
C THR A 195 -2.55 5.69 14.93
N LEU A 196 -1.60 6.48 14.48
CA LEU A 196 -1.19 7.71 15.19
C LEU A 196 -2.34 8.71 15.27
N GLU A 197 -3.12 8.87 14.21
CA GLU A 197 -4.29 9.74 14.18
C GLU A 197 -5.36 9.26 15.17
N LEU A 198 -5.69 7.97 15.18
CA LEU A 198 -6.61 7.38 16.13
C LEU A 198 -6.18 7.62 17.57
N ILE A 199 -4.90 7.38 17.90
CA ILE A 199 -4.36 7.63 19.24
C ILE A 199 -4.45 9.11 19.60
N SER A 200 -4.16 10.01 18.67
CA SER A 200 -4.24 11.46 18.93
C SER A 200 -5.66 11.92 19.25
N MET A 201 -6.67 11.26 18.67
CA MET A 201 -8.09 11.56 18.92
C MET A 201 -8.59 10.94 20.23
N THR A 202 -8.17 9.72 20.55
CA THR A 202 -8.62 9.00 21.76
C THR A 202 -7.84 9.36 23.00
N SER A 203 -6.55 9.66 22.87
CA SER A 203 -5.61 9.93 23.96
C SER A 203 -4.66 11.07 23.58
N PRO A 204 -5.14 12.32 23.55
CA PRO A 204 -4.32 13.46 23.13
C PRO A 204 -3.15 13.70 24.09
N ASN A 205 -2.03 14.17 23.56
CA ASN A 205 -0.79 14.54 24.28
C ASN A 205 -0.15 13.38 25.08
N VAL A 206 -0.41 12.12 24.70
CA VAL A 206 0.15 10.96 25.38
C VAL A 206 1.55 10.63 24.85
N MET A 207 2.37 10.00 25.70
CA MET A 207 3.59 9.31 25.26
C MET A 207 3.23 7.94 24.71
N LEU A 208 3.62 7.68 23.47
CA LEU A 208 3.39 6.39 22.82
C LEU A 208 4.19 5.30 23.55
N THR A 209 3.52 4.18 23.81
CA THR A 209 4.13 2.96 24.35
C THR A 209 3.69 1.76 23.53
N PRO A 210 4.46 0.67 23.49
CA PRO A 210 4.04 -0.55 22.82
C PRO A 210 2.67 -1.06 23.27
N GLN A 211 2.38 -1.01 24.58
CA GLN A 211 1.10 -1.43 25.14
C GLN A 211 -0.09 -0.62 24.63
N LEU A 212 0.09 0.71 24.51
CA LEU A 212 -0.93 1.60 23.95
C LEU A 212 -1.17 1.30 22.46
N LEU A 213 -0.11 1.08 21.71
CA LEU A 213 -0.19 0.70 20.30
C LEU A 213 -0.91 -0.62 20.10
N ASP A 214 -0.59 -1.64 20.91
CA ASP A 214 -1.25 -2.94 20.85
C ASP A 214 -2.72 -2.86 21.23
N SER A 215 -3.09 -2.02 22.21
CA SER A 215 -4.50 -1.80 22.57
C SER A 215 -5.29 -1.10 21.47
N CYS A 216 -4.69 -0.15 20.76
CA CYS A 216 -5.32 0.54 19.64
C CYS A 216 -5.41 -0.36 18.40
N ALA A 217 -4.40 -1.16 18.12
CA ALA A 217 -4.43 -2.14 17.04
C ALA A 217 -5.54 -3.19 17.25
N SER A 218 -5.85 -3.54 18.49
CA SER A 218 -6.95 -4.46 18.81
C SER A 218 -8.34 -3.83 18.64
N GLN A 219 -8.45 -2.51 18.62
CA GLN A 219 -9.71 -1.78 18.39
C GLN A 219 -9.96 -1.46 16.91
N ASP A 220 -8.91 -1.40 16.09
CA ASP A 220 -9.06 -1.19 14.65
C ASP A 220 -9.34 -2.54 13.98
N SER A 221 -10.59 -2.82 13.69
CA SER A 221 -11.13 -4.07 13.13
C SER A 221 -10.67 -4.37 11.69
N ARG A 222 -9.42 -4.04 11.35
CA ARG A 222 -8.81 -4.30 10.04
C ARG A 222 -7.69 -5.32 10.09
N PHE A 223 -7.81 -6.31 10.96
CA PHE A 223 -6.97 -7.48 10.80
C PHE A 223 -7.26 -8.09 9.43
N THR A 224 -6.23 -8.21 8.62
CA THR A 224 -6.32 -8.92 7.35
C THR A 224 -6.11 -10.40 7.58
N GLY A 225 -6.62 -11.25 6.68
CA GLY A 225 -6.33 -12.68 6.72
C GLY A 225 -4.82 -13.00 6.75
N PHE A 226 -3.99 -12.09 6.20
CA PHE A 226 -2.54 -12.18 6.23
C PHE A 226 -1.95 -12.10 7.64
N GLU A 227 -2.42 -11.16 8.45
CA GLU A 227 -1.89 -10.97 9.81
C GLU A 227 -2.24 -12.13 10.73
N ILE A 228 -3.41 -12.74 10.53
CA ILE A 228 -3.81 -13.95 11.27
C ILE A 228 -2.89 -15.12 10.88
N ALA A 229 -2.69 -15.35 9.58
CA ALA A 229 -1.82 -16.41 9.09
C ALA A 229 -0.37 -16.21 9.57
N GLU A 230 0.14 -14.98 9.51
CA GLU A 230 1.47 -14.63 10.02
C GLU A 230 1.59 -14.88 11.54
N ALA A 231 0.58 -14.48 12.32
CA ALA A 231 0.57 -14.72 13.76
C ALA A 231 0.57 -16.20 14.11
N ILE A 232 -0.18 -17.04 13.39
CA ILE A 232 -0.19 -18.49 13.55
C ILE A 232 1.21 -19.07 13.26
N LEU A 233 1.83 -18.70 12.15
CA LEU A 233 3.15 -19.20 11.76
C LEU A 233 4.28 -18.73 12.68
N ASN A 234 4.14 -17.57 13.29
CA ASN A 234 5.10 -17.06 14.28
C ASN A 234 4.86 -17.61 15.71
N GLY A 235 3.89 -18.51 15.89
CA GLY A 235 3.59 -19.08 17.20
C GLY A 235 2.80 -18.15 18.13
N ASN A 236 2.27 -17.05 17.63
CA ASN A 236 1.50 -16.07 18.41
C ASN A 236 0.00 -16.35 18.34
N GLY A 237 -0.43 -17.49 18.89
CA GLY A 237 -1.81 -17.94 18.85
C GLY A 237 -2.77 -17.00 19.56
N THR A 238 -2.36 -16.31 20.63
CA THR A 238 -3.18 -15.32 21.33
C THR A 238 -3.53 -14.12 20.42
N ARG A 239 -2.52 -13.60 19.71
CA ARG A 239 -2.72 -12.53 18.73
C ARG A 239 -3.64 -12.97 17.59
N ALA A 240 -3.39 -14.18 17.06
CA ALA A 240 -4.19 -14.75 15.99
C ALA A 240 -5.66 -14.93 16.40
N LEU A 241 -5.90 -15.45 17.61
CA LEU A 241 -7.25 -15.65 18.14
C LEU A 241 -7.99 -14.33 18.38
N ASN A 242 -7.33 -13.34 18.96
CA ASN A 242 -7.89 -12.01 19.15
C ASN A 242 -8.25 -11.35 17.82
N ALA A 243 -7.35 -11.42 16.83
CA ALA A 243 -7.58 -10.92 15.49
C ALA A 243 -8.78 -11.61 14.82
N LEU A 244 -8.85 -12.94 14.91
CA LEU A 244 -9.93 -13.74 14.35
C LEU A 244 -11.29 -13.38 15.00
N ASN A 245 -11.34 -13.26 16.32
CA ASN A 245 -12.56 -12.89 17.04
C ASN A 245 -13.02 -11.45 16.71
N THR A 246 -12.09 -10.51 16.56
CA THR A 246 -12.39 -9.12 16.18
C THR A 246 -13.00 -9.05 14.77
N LEU A 247 -12.48 -9.82 13.83
CA LEU A 247 -13.03 -9.90 12.47
C LEU A 247 -14.44 -10.52 12.44
N CYS A 248 -14.73 -11.45 13.35
CA CYS A 248 -16.02 -12.10 13.42
C CYS A 248 -17.12 -11.21 14.02
N GLN A 249 -16.79 -10.18 14.77
CA GLN A 249 -17.75 -9.24 15.33
C GLN A 249 -18.36 -8.28 14.30
N GLY A 250 -17.76 -8.13 13.13
CA GLY A 250 -18.25 -7.35 11.99
C GLY A 250 -19.09 -8.21 11.04
N SER A 251 -20.36 -8.38 11.30
CA SER A 251 -21.27 -9.41 10.77
C SER A 251 -21.44 -9.55 9.25
N SER A 252 -20.99 -8.64 8.41
CA SER A 252 -21.17 -8.73 6.94
C SER A 252 -19.94 -9.28 6.17
N ALA A 253 -18.78 -9.35 6.80
CA ALA A 253 -17.52 -9.74 6.17
C ALA A 253 -17.02 -11.15 6.56
N LEU A 254 -17.75 -11.89 7.40
CA LEU A 254 -17.28 -13.15 7.99
C LEU A 254 -16.85 -14.18 6.94
N ALA A 255 -17.70 -14.39 5.92
CA ALA A 255 -17.42 -15.37 4.88
C ALA A 255 -16.20 -15.00 4.02
N GLU A 256 -16.09 -13.74 3.63
CA GLU A 256 -14.99 -13.23 2.80
C GLU A 256 -13.66 -13.26 3.57
N THR A 257 -13.69 -12.82 4.82
CA THR A 257 -12.51 -12.82 5.69
C THR A 257 -12.03 -14.24 6.00
N THR A 258 -12.96 -15.16 6.31
CA THR A 258 -12.63 -16.57 6.56
C THR A 258 -11.98 -17.19 5.32
N ALA A 259 -12.50 -16.91 4.12
CA ALA A 259 -11.90 -17.36 2.86
C ALA A 259 -10.47 -16.84 2.67
N GLN A 260 -10.23 -15.55 2.98
CA GLN A 260 -8.91 -14.96 2.89
C GLN A 260 -7.91 -15.63 3.87
N VAL A 261 -8.32 -15.84 5.12
CA VAL A 261 -7.49 -16.54 6.12
C VAL A 261 -7.14 -17.95 5.66
N ILE A 262 -8.13 -18.72 5.21
CA ILE A 262 -7.93 -20.08 4.70
C ILE A 262 -6.94 -20.07 3.52
N SER A 263 -7.13 -19.20 2.55
CA SER A 263 -6.26 -19.11 1.37
C SER A 263 -4.82 -18.72 1.74
N GLN A 264 -4.64 -17.82 2.69
CA GLN A 264 -3.30 -17.39 3.12
C GLN A 264 -2.58 -18.48 3.91
N LEU A 265 -3.30 -19.20 4.78
CA LEU A 265 -2.75 -20.32 5.51
C LEU A 265 -2.38 -21.49 4.58
N ASP A 266 -3.20 -21.78 3.57
CA ASP A 266 -2.92 -22.82 2.58
C ASP A 266 -1.64 -22.53 1.80
N ASN A 267 -1.51 -21.30 1.28
CA ASN A 267 -0.29 -20.85 0.62
C ASN A 267 0.94 -20.94 1.55
N ALA A 268 0.77 -20.54 2.81
CA ALA A 268 1.87 -20.49 3.76
C ALA A 268 2.31 -21.89 4.20
N LEU A 269 1.37 -22.80 4.50
CA LEU A 269 1.70 -24.21 4.87
C LEU A 269 2.33 -24.96 3.70
N SER A 270 1.82 -24.76 2.48
CA SER A 270 2.43 -25.29 1.26
C SER A 270 3.86 -24.77 1.05
N ALA A 271 4.09 -23.49 1.34
CA ALA A 271 5.41 -22.89 1.23
C ALA A 271 6.39 -23.38 2.29
N ILE A 272 5.95 -23.83 3.48
CA ILE A 272 6.81 -24.44 4.49
C ILE A 272 7.50 -25.69 3.92
N VAL A 273 6.76 -26.56 3.25
CA VAL A 273 7.31 -27.78 2.62
C VAL A 273 8.34 -27.43 1.55
N ALA A 274 7.98 -26.51 0.64
CA ALA A 274 8.89 -26.04 -0.40
C ALA A 274 10.17 -25.41 0.17
N THR A 275 10.04 -24.67 1.27
CA THR A 275 11.16 -24.00 1.97
C THR A 275 12.09 -25.00 2.64
N LYS A 276 11.55 -26.07 3.26
CA LYS A 276 12.36 -27.17 3.83
C LYS A 276 13.25 -27.83 2.77
N HIS A 277 12.74 -28.03 1.55
CA HIS A 277 13.47 -28.67 0.46
C HIS A 277 14.47 -27.74 -0.25
N SER A 278 14.18 -26.47 -0.38
CA SER A 278 14.95 -25.53 -1.23
C SER A 278 15.97 -24.70 -0.46
N ASN A 279 15.92 -24.68 0.86
CA ASN A 279 16.80 -23.90 1.76
C ASN A 279 17.08 -22.45 1.26
N PRO A 280 16.07 -21.58 1.19
CA PRO A 280 16.19 -20.25 0.60
C PRO A 280 17.12 -19.30 1.37
N ALA A 281 17.60 -19.69 2.57
CA ALA A 281 18.54 -18.90 3.36
C ALA A 281 19.90 -18.71 2.66
N GLY A 282 20.29 -19.65 1.80
CA GLY A 282 21.49 -19.56 0.98
C GLY A 282 21.34 -18.84 -0.37
N MET A 283 20.13 -18.42 -0.72
CA MET A 283 19.86 -17.74 -1.98
C MET A 283 20.17 -16.25 -1.91
N ASP A 284 20.57 -15.66 -3.02
CA ASP A 284 20.66 -14.22 -3.13
C ASP A 284 19.26 -13.56 -3.03
N TYR A 285 19.21 -12.26 -2.83
CA TYR A 285 17.97 -11.53 -2.64
C TYR A 285 16.96 -11.72 -3.79
N ARG A 286 17.45 -11.72 -5.05
CA ARG A 286 16.58 -11.86 -6.25
C ARG A 286 16.02 -13.27 -6.37
N ALA A 287 16.87 -14.28 -6.22
CA ALA A 287 16.46 -15.68 -6.26
C ALA A 287 15.46 -16.01 -5.13
N ARG A 288 15.71 -15.51 -3.93
CA ARG A 288 14.81 -15.69 -2.78
C ARG A 288 13.46 -15.02 -3.01
N THR A 289 13.44 -13.77 -3.51
CA THR A 289 12.20 -13.06 -3.82
C THR A 289 11.41 -13.76 -4.92
N ALA A 290 12.08 -14.24 -5.96
CA ALA A 290 11.44 -15.01 -7.03
C ALA A 290 10.87 -16.33 -6.52
N PHE A 291 11.61 -17.05 -5.67
CA PHE A 291 11.16 -18.29 -5.03
C PHE A 291 9.86 -18.08 -4.23
N PHE A 292 9.83 -17.11 -3.30
CA PHE A 292 8.63 -16.85 -2.50
C PHE A 292 7.48 -16.28 -3.33
N SER A 293 7.76 -15.48 -4.35
CA SER A 293 6.74 -14.98 -5.26
C SER A 293 6.08 -16.10 -6.07
N SER A 294 6.83 -17.14 -6.47
CA SER A 294 6.28 -18.32 -7.15
C SER A 294 5.35 -19.14 -6.25
N LEU A 295 5.51 -19.04 -4.92
CA LEU A 295 4.65 -19.66 -3.91
C LEU A 295 3.51 -18.72 -3.45
N GLY A 296 3.30 -17.58 -4.12
CA GLY A 296 2.26 -16.62 -3.76
C GLY A 296 2.58 -15.74 -2.55
N ILE A 297 3.78 -15.84 -1.98
CA ILE A 297 4.20 -15.11 -0.78
C ILE A 297 5.03 -13.88 -1.19
N ARG A 298 4.42 -12.70 -1.06
CA ARG A 298 5.05 -11.43 -1.43
C ARG A 298 5.53 -10.62 -0.24
N SER A 299 4.85 -10.71 0.91
CA SER A 299 5.22 -10.00 2.14
C SER A 299 6.53 -10.54 2.72
N LEU A 300 7.45 -9.65 3.06
CA LEU A 300 8.72 -10.00 3.71
C LEU A 300 8.51 -10.64 5.09
N ASN A 301 7.48 -10.19 5.83
CA ASN A 301 7.14 -10.77 7.13
C ASN A 301 6.64 -12.19 6.99
N MET A 302 5.78 -12.46 6.02
CA MET A 302 5.31 -13.81 5.72
C MET A 302 6.47 -14.70 5.24
N GLN A 303 7.41 -14.20 4.43
CA GLN A 303 8.62 -14.93 4.04
C GLN A 303 9.46 -15.33 5.26
N LYS A 304 9.63 -14.41 6.23
CA LYS A 304 10.33 -14.70 7.50
C LYS A 304 9.57 -15.71 8.35
N ALA A 305 8.25 -15.54 8.48
CA ALA A 305 7.38 -16.43 9.25
C ALA A 305 7.42 -17.87 8.68
N VAL A 306 7.26 -18.02 7.36
CA VAL A 306 7.37 -19.32 6.67
C VAL A 306 8.75 -19.92 6.83
N THR A 307 9.82 -19.15 6.67
CA THR A 307 11.19 -19.62 6.86
C THR A 307 11.41 -20.11 8.30
N THR A 308 10.95 -19.32 9.28
CA THR A 308 11.07 -19.70 10.70
C THR A 308 10.28 -20.96 11.00
N ALA A 309 9.04 -21.05 10.54
CA ALA A 309 8.18 -22.21 10.70
C ALA A 309 8.79 -23.46 10.03
N ALA A 310 9.35 -23.33 8.83
CA ALA A 310 9.98 -24.44 8.11
C ALA A 310 11.09 -25.13 8.90
N PHE A 311 11.86 -24.38 9.69
CA PHE A 311 12.99 -24.93 10.46
C PHE A 311 12.69 -25.17 11.93
N LYS A 312 11.65 -24.54 12.50
CA LYS A 312 11.35 -24.64 13.93
C LYS A 312 10.05 -25.37 14.25
N MET A 313 9.10 -25.43 13.33
CA MET A 313 7.82 -26.09 13.57
C MET A 313 7.98 -27.61 13.56
N PRO A 314 7.54 -28.31 14.62
CA PRO A 314 7.53 -29.77 14.66
C PRO A 314 6.56 -30.37 13.64
N ASP A 315 6.87 -31.51 13.08
CA ASP A 315 6.05 -32.15 12.03
C ASP A 315 4.62 -32.45 12.52
N HIS A 316 4.44 -32.88 13.75
CA HIS A 316 3.11 -33.17 14.30
C HIS A 316 2.23 -31.88 14.46
N LEU A 317 2.84 -30.71 14.72
CA LEU A 317 2.10 -29.44 14.71
C LEU A 317 1.73 -29.05 13.28
N TYR A 318 2.66 -29.22 12.33
CA TYR A 318 2.38 -28.99 10.92
C TYR A 318 1.21 -29.86 10.43
N ASP A 319 1.22 -31.15 10.76
CA ASP A 319 0.17 -32.10 10.39
C ASP A 319 -1.18 -31.70 11.00
N TYR A 320 -1.20 -31.31 12.26
CA TYR A 320 -2.41 -30.83 12.93
C TYR A 320 -2.96 -29.55 12.27
N LEU A 321 -2.09 -28.57 12.01
CA LEU A 321 -2.51 -27.33 11.34
C LEU A 321 -3.03 -27.60 9.93
N SER A 322 -2.43 -28.51 9.20
CA SER A 322 -2.87 -28.91 7.85
C SER A 322 -4.21 -29.63 7.88
N GLU A 323 -4.45 -30.48 8.87
CA GLU A 323 -5.73 -31.16 9.08
C GLU A 323 -6.86 -30.18 9.42
N GLU A 324 -6.64 -29.27 10.38
CA GLU A 324 -7.62 -28.25 10.76
C GLU A 324 -7.90 -27.26 9.60
N LEU A 325 -6.87 -26.91 8.83
CA LEU A 325 -7.06 -26.09 7.62
C LEU A 325 -7.90 -26.79 6.57
N SER A 326 -7.68 -28.10 6.36
CA SER A 326 -8.50 -28.91 5.46
C SER A 326 -9.97 -28.97 5.93
N LYS A 327 -10.21 -29.12 7.24
CA LYS A 327 -11.56 -29.04 7.84
C LYS A 327 -12.18 -27.65 7.61
N ALA A 328 -11.44 -26.57 7.87
CA ALA A 328 -11.90 -25.22 7.65
C ALA A 328 -12.30 -24.97 6.19
N SER A 329 -11.50 -25.40 5.23
CA SER A 329 -11.77 -25.30 3.81
C SER A 329 -13.02 -26.07 3.39
N LYS A 330 -13.17 -27.30 3.88
CA LYS A 330 -14.36 -28.14 3.63
C LYS A 330 -15.63 -27.52 4.22
N PHE A 331 -15.58 -27.03 5.44
CA PHE A 331 -16.73 -26.38 6.07
C PHE A 331 -17.08 -25.07 5.35
N TRP A 332 -16.10 -24.28 4.97
CA TRP A 332 -16.32 -23.06 4.20
C TRP A 332 -16.99 -23.36 2.84
N SER A 333 -16.50 -24.36 2.09
CA SER A 333 -17.07 -24.76 0.80
C SER A 333 -18.50 -25.32 0.88
N THR A 334 -18.91 -25.76 2.08
CA THR A 334 -20.27 -26.26 2.37
C THR A 334 -21.13 -25.23 3.11
N PHE A 335 -20.73 -23.95 3.13
CA PHE A 335 -21.43 -22.83 3.79
C PHE A 335 -21.64 -22.99 5.30
N ARG A 336 -20.80 -23.79 5.97
CA ARG A 336 -20.80 -24.00 7.41
C ARG A 336 -19.77 -23.08 8.06
N PHE A 337 -19.99 -21.77 8.00
CA PHE A 337 -19.01 -20.76 8.39
C PHE A 337 -18.60 -20.82 9.86
N ASP A 338 -19.55 -21.14 10.77
CA ASP A 338 -19.23 -21.28 12.20
C ASP A 338 -18.25 -22.43 12.46
N GLN A 339 -18.40 -23.56 11.74
CA GLN A 339 -17.52 -24.70 11.86
C GLN A 339 -16.14 -24.43 11.20
N ALA A 340 -16.13 -23.67 10.11
CA ALA A 340 -14.89 -23.21 9.51
C ALA A 340 -14.12 -22.30 10.48
N LEU A 341 -14.83 -21.38 11.12
CA LEU A 341 -14.25 -20.49 12.13
C LEU A 341 -13.71 -21.27 13.33
N GLN A 342 -14.46 -22.27 13.82
CA GLN A 342 -14.03 -23.13 14.92
C GLN A 342 -12.73 -23.86 14.59
N ALA A 343 -12.57 -24.36 13.37
CA ALA A 343 -11.35 -25.01 12.94
C ALA A 343 -10.15 -24.02 12.92
N LEU A 344 -10.36 -22.79 12.48
CA LEU A 344 -9.32 -21.74 12.56
C LEU A 344 -8.98 -21.37 14.01
N GLN A 345 -9.98 -21.31 14.90
CA GLN A 345 -9.75 -21.11 16.33
C GLN A 345 -8.95 -22.25 16.97
N ASN A 346 -9.21 -23.49 16.55
CA ASN A 346 -8.44 -24.66 16.98
C ASN A 346 -6.96 -24.55 16.57
N MET A 347 -6.68 -24.06 15.36
CA MET A 347 -5.31 -23.78 14.91
C MET A 347 -4.63 -22.74 15.81
N CYS A 348 -5.33 -21.64 16.14
CA CYS A 348 -4.82 -20.63 17.06
C CYS A 348 -4.53 -21.22 18.45
N ALA A 349 -5.44 -22.03 18.98
CA ALA A 349 -5.30 -22.68 20.29
C ALA A 349 -4.13 -23.68 20.32
N ALA A 350 -3.94 -24.46 19.25
CA ALA A 350 -2.81 -25.38 19.14
C ALA A 350 -1.48 -24.64 19.22
N VAL A 351 -1.38 -23.52 18.51
CA VAL A 351 -0.17 -22.70 18.49
C VAL A 351 0.08 -22.00 19.83
N MET A 352 -0.97 -21.61 20.59
CA MET A 352 -0.82 -21.01 21.93
C MET A 352 -0.16 -21.94 22.95
N ASN A 353 -0.31 -23.23 22.78
CA ASN A 353 0.26 -24.23 23.69
C ASN A 353 1.71 -24.65 23.34
N PHE A 354 2.25 -24.08 22.26
CA PHE A 354 3.64 -24.28 21.88
C PHE A 354 4.49 -23.07 22.27
N ASP A 355 5.62 -23.33 22.90
CA ASP A 355 6.64 -22.30 23.10
C ASP A 355 7.20 -21.90 21.74
N VAL A 356 7.07 -20.62 21.39
CA VAL A 356 7.56 -20.04 20.13
C VAL A 356 9.04 -20.31 19.90
N MET A 357 9.82 -20.44 20.98
CA MET A 357 11.26 -20.70 20.91
C MET A 357 11.59 -22.19 20.85
N ALA A 358 10.74 -23.06 21.40
CA ALA A 358 11.00 -24.49 21.54
C ALA A 358 10.01 -25.38 20.78
N PHE A 359 8.83 -24.87 20.35
CA PHE A 359 7.75 -25.66 19.73
C PHE A 359 7.50 -26.98 20.45
N LYS A 360 7.28 -26.93 21.78
CA LYS A 360 7.00 -28.12 22.56
C LYS A 360 5.62 -28.68 22.23
N PRO A 361 5.45 -29.96 21.94
CA PRO A 361 4.16 -30.54 21.65
C PRO A 361 3.23 -30.43 22.85
N LEU A 362 1.94 -30.20 22.56
CA LEU A 362 0.89 -30.46 23.52
C LEU A 362 0.99 -31.92 23.93
N ARG A 363 1.17 -32.19 25.21
CA ARG A 363 1.08 -33.54 25.71
C ARG A 363 -0.39 -33.97 25.64
N ASP A 364 -0.57 -35.04 24.89
CA ASP A 364 -1.77 -35.88 24.74
C ASP A 364 -3.08 -35.37 25.35
N PHE A 365 -4.02 -35.05 24.45
CA PHE A 365 -5.43 -35.13 24.76
C PHE A 365 -5.99 -36.44 24.24
#